data_e3bfef5db9c85cce5876815884f02f97
#
_entry.id   e3bfef5db9c85cce5876815884f02f97
#
_cell.length_a   1.000
_cell.length_b   1.000
_cell.length_c   1.000
_cell.angle_alpha   90.00
_cell.angle_beta   90.00
_cell.angle_gamma   90.00
#
_symmetry.space_group_name_H-M   'P 1'
#
loop_
_entity.id
_entity.type
_entity.pdbx_description
1 polymer ?
#
loop_
_entity_poly.entity_id
_entity_poly.type
_entity_poly.pdbx_seq_one_letter_code
_entity_poly.pdbx_strand_id
1 'polypeptide(L)'
;MQNVDNIKKTRDRLNNIGPGMCAMKWLHETLYLHTGDNHSCYHPRPHHIPIHEVKADPAALHNTEWKKQQRKTMLEGGRPDECYYCWNIEDLEGEHISDRMIHSSSNFAVEEIEKLGRLSWN
;
A
#
# COMPACT_ATOMS: atom_id res chain seq x y z
N MET A 1 -18.82 -11.20 2.30
CA MET A 1 -18.01 -11.49 3.49
C MET A 1 -16.64 -12.02 3.04
N GLN A 2 -15.58 -11.52 3.64
CA GLN A 2 -14.22 -11.99 3.35
C GLN A 2 -14.03 -13.41 3.87
N ASN A 3 -13.41 -14.25 3.07
CA ASN A 3 -13.01 -15.58 3.48
C ASN A 3 -11.67 -15.50 4.20
N VAL A 4 -11.62 -15.91 5.47
CA VAL A 4 -10.40 -15.85 6.29
C VAL A 4 -9.25 -16.63 5.66
N ASP A 5 -9.54 -17.79 5.07
CA ASP A 5 -8.50 -18.58 4.40
C ASP A 5 -7.91 -17.84 3.21
N ASN A 6 -8.74 -17.12 2.45
CA ASN A 6 -8.29 -16.30 1.33
C ASN A 6 -7.43 -15.14 1.80
N ILE A 7 -7.80 -14.50 2.91
CA ILE A 7 -7.01 -13.44 3.53
C ILE A 7 -5.64 -13.96 3.94
N LYS A 8 -5.59 -15.13 4.56
CA LYS A 8 -4.32 -15.75 4.98
C LYS A 8 -3.43 -16.13 3.79
N LYS A 9 -4.02 -16.64 2.72
CA LYS A 9 -3.27 -16.91 1.47
C LYS A 9 -2.69 -15.62 0.89
N THR A 10 -3.49 -14.55 0.87
CA THR A 10 -3.04 -13.23 0.42
C THR A 10 -1.90 -12.73 1.29
N ARG A 11 -2.04 -12.83 2.62
CA ARG A 11 -0.98 -12.48 3.58
C ARG A 11 0.33 -13.19 3.23
N ASP A 12 0.25 -14.49 3.04
CA ASP A 12 1.45 -15.30 2.79
C ASP A 12 2.14 -14.88 1.49
N ARG A 13 1.38 -14.56 0.47
CA ARG A 13 1.92 -14.07 -0.81
C ARG A 13 2.50 -12.68 -0.70
N LEU A 14 1.84 -11.78 0.03
CA LEU A 14 2.40 -10.45 0.31
C LEU A 14 3.72 -10.56 1.08
N ASN A 15 3.75 -11.39 2.11
CA ASN A 15 4.94 -11.58 2.94
C ASN A 15 6.09 -12.25 2.20
N ASN A 16 5.79 -13.06 1.18
CA ASN A 16 6.81 -13.61 0.29
C ASN A 16 7.55 -12.53 -0.49
N ILE A 17 6.87 -11.45 -0.85
CA ILE A 17 7.51 -10.29 -1.49
C ILE A 17 8.28 -9.49 -0.45
N GLY A 18 7.65 -9.20 0.67
CA GLY A 18 8.25 -8.48 1.78
C GLY A 18 7.27 -8.28 2.93
N PRO A 19 7.76 -8.13 4.18
CA PRO A 19 6.92 -8.02 5.36
C PRO A 19 6.08 -6.74 5.41
N GLY A 20 6.39 -5.77 4.58
CA GLY A 20 5.64 -4.51 4.49
C GLY A 20 4.81 -4.38 3.23
N MET A 21 4.71 -5.41 2.40
CA MET A 21 4.06 -5.32 1.10
C MET A 21 2.54 -5.13 1.21
N CYS A 22 1.99 -4.20 0.42
CA CYS A 22 0.56 -3.93 0.37
C CYS A 22 0.16 -3.53 -1.05
N ALA A 23 -0.83 -4.22 -1.61
CA ALA A 23 -1.32 -3.95 -2.96
C ALA A 23 -1.91 -2.54 -3.11
N MET A 24 -2.42 -1.97 -2.03
CA MET A 24 -3.05 -0.65 -2.05
C MET A 24 -2.08 0.47 -2.45
N LYS A 25 -0.78 0.28 -2.22
CA LYS A 25 0.24 1.27 -2.63
C LYS A 25 0.37 1.43 -4.15
N TRP A 26 -0.03 0.43 -4.90
CA TRP A 26 0.01 0.46 -6.37
C TRP A 26 -1.32 0.74 -7.00
N LEU A 27 -2.40 0.26 -6.37
CA LEU A 27 -3.66 0.07 -7.07
C LEU A 27 -4.82 0.86 -6.47
N HIS A 28 -4.57 1.63 -5.41
CA HIS A 28 -5.59 2.48 -4.79
C HIS A 28 -5.10 3.90 -4.59
N GLU A 29 -6.01 4.86 -4.79
CA GLU A 29 -5.70 6.28 -4.67
C GLU A 29 -6.94 7.06 -4.24
N THR A 30 -6.79 7.94 -3.26
CA THR A 30 -7.80 8.94 -2.91
C THR A 30 -7.18 10.32 -3.06
N LEU A 31 -7.81 11.17 -3.86
CA LEU A 31 -7.41 12.55 -4.08
C LEU A 31 -8.39 13.48 -3.41
N TYR A 32 -7.86 14.43 -2.64
CA TYR A 32 -8.65 15.50 -2.03
C TYR A 32 -8.41 16.78 -2.85
N LEU A 33 -9.26 17.02 -3.83
CA LEU A 33 -9.06 18.10 -4.81
C LEU A 33 -9.06 19.49 -4.16
N HIS A 34 -9.83 19.67 -3.08
CA HIS A 34 -9.94 20.96 -2.42
C HIS A 34 -8.71 21.32 -1.57
N THR A 35 -7.88 20.36 -1.20
CA THR A 35 -6.66 20.59 -0.43
C THR A 35 -5.38 20.28 -1.20
N GLY A 36 -5.48 19.49 -2.27
CA GLY A 36 -4.31 19.02 -3.01
C GLY A 36 -3.53 17.92 -2.31
N ASP A 37 -4.23 17.08 -1.54
CA ASP A 37 -3.64 15.98 -0.81
C ASP A 37 -4.06 14.64 -1.41
N ASN A 38 -3.26 13.60 -1.15
CA ASN A 38 -3.65 12.23 -1.51
C ASN A 38 -3.14 11.20 -0.48
N HIS A 39 -3.70 9.99 -0.54
CA HIS A 39 -3.20 8.82 0.19
C HIS A 39 -3.61 7.52 -0.52
N SER A 40 -2.90 6.43 -0.20
CA SER A 40 -3.14 5.13 -0.82
C SER A 40 -4.23 4.32 -0.13
N CYS A 41 -4.39 4.49 1.17
CA CYS A 41 -5.51 3.95 1.94
C CYS A 41 -5.86 4.96 3.03
N TYR A 42 -6.91 4.69 3.83
CA TYR A 42 -7.42 5.69 4.78
C TYR A 42 -6.61 5.81 6.07
N HIS A 43 -5.66 4.91 6.33
CA HIS A 43 -4.91 4.92 7.59
C HIS A 43 -3.74 5.88 7.60
N PRO A 44 -2.88 5.95 6.57
CA PRO A 44 -1.85 6.97 6.51
C PRO A 44 -2.47 8.34 6.39
N ARG A 45 -1.81 9.35 6.98
CA ARG A 45 -2.22 10.72 6.75
C ARG A 45 -2.09 11.06 5.27
N PRO A 46 -3.04 11.83 4.71
CA PRO A 46 -2.87 12.35 3.36
C PRO A 46 -1.59 13.19 3.30
N HIS A 47 -0.82 13.04 2.24
CA HIS A 47 0.33 13.90 2.01
C HIS A 47 0.00 14.96 0.96
N HIS A 48 0.61 16.13 1.09
CA HIS A 48 0.40 17.22 0.15
C HIS A 48 1.16 16.97 -1.14
N ILE A 49 0.47 17.14 -2.27
CA ILE A 49 1.07 16.94 -3.59
C ILE A 49 1.88 18.19 -3.96
N PRO A 50 3.21 18.09 -4.14
CA PRO A 50 4.01 19.27 -4.52
C PRO A 50 3.63 19.77 -5.91
N ILE A 51 3.35 21.05 -6.03
CA ILE A 51 2.94 21.67 -7.31
C ILE A 51 4.02 21.50 -8.38
N HIS A 52 5.29 21.61 -8.02
CA HIS A 52 6.37 21.47 -8.99
C HIS A 52 6.42 20.08 -9.62
N GLU A 53 6.02 19.03 -8.89
CA GLU A 53 5.95 17.68 -9.44
C GLU A 53 4.82 17.56 -10.46
N VAL A 54 3.65 18.16 -10.17
CA VAL A 54 2.51 18.15 -11.10
C VAL A 54 2.82 18.93 -12.36
N LYS A 55 3.52 20.06 -12.24
CA LYS A 55 3.94 20.86 -13.40
C LYS A 55 4.92 20.08 -14.28
N ALA A 56 5.80 19.30 -13.70
CA ALA A 56 6.74 18.47 -14.43
C ALA A 56 6.06 17.26 -15.09
N ASP A 57 5.10 16.64 -14.38
CA ASP A 57 4.36 15.47 -14.85
C ASP A 57 2.98 15.43 -14.19
N PRO A 58 1.89 15.59 -14.96
CA PRO A 58 0.53 15.52 -14.40
C PRO A 58 0.20 14.23 -13.66
N ALA A 59 0.90 13.13 -13.97
CA ALA A 59 0.73 11.86 -13.27
C ALA A 59 1.10 11.97 -11.78
N ALA A 60 1.84 13.00 -11.37
CA ALA A 60 2.16 13.25 -9.97
C ALA A 60 0.92 13.52 -9.10
N LEU A 61 -0.25 13.76 -9.69
CA LEU A 61 -1.49 13.85 -8.93
C LEU A 61 -1.75 12.56 -8.13
N HIS A 62 -1.31 11.42 -8.65
CA HIS A 62 -1.46 10.13 -7.99
C HIS A 62 -0.14 9.36 -7.85
N ASN A 63 0.96 9.91 -8.33
CA ASN A 63 2.26 9.22 -8.36
C ASN A 63 3.41 10.15 -7.95
N THR A 64 3.29 10.74 -6.76
CA THR A 64 4.31 11.64 -6.21
C THR A 64 5.60 10.89 -5.86
N GLU A 65 6.71 11.61 -5.73
CA GLU A 65 7.96 11.05 -5.21
C GLU A 65 7.77 10.40 -3.83
N TRP A 66 6.92 11.00 -2.98
CA TRP A 66 6.57 10.43 -1.69
C TRP A 66 6.01 9.01 -1.84
N LYS A 67 5.03 8.82 -2.72
CA LYS A 67 4.43 7.50 -2.94
C LYS A 67 5.40 6.51 -3.55
N LYS A 68 6.24 6.97 -4.47
CA LYS A 68 7.27 6.12 -5.07
C LYS A 68 8.24 5.60 -4.01
N GLN A 69 8.63 6.42 -3.05
CA GLN A 69 9.50 6.01 -1.96
C GLN A 69 8.83 4.99 -1.03
N GLN A 70 7.53 5.13 -0.79
CA GLN A 70 6.79 4.15 0.01
C GLN A 70 6.78 2.78 -0.68
N ARG A 71 6.51 2.76 -1.99
CA ARG A 71 6.53 1.52 -2.78
C ARG A 71 7.92 0.90 -2.82
N LYS A 72 8.95 1.73 -3.00
CA LYS A 72 10.34 1.26 -3.01
C LYS A 72 10.70 0.59 -1.69
N THR A 73 10.33 1.20 -0.57
CA THR A 73 10.55 0.63 0.76
C THR A 73 9.90 -0.76 0.87
N MET A 74 8.67 -0.90 0.39
CA MET A 74 7.97 -2.19 0.42
C MET A 74 8.68 -3.27 -0.40
N LEU A 75 9.11 -2.91 -1.62
CA LEU A 75 9.81 -3.85 -2.50
C LEU A 75 11.20 -4.25 -1.99
N GLU A 76 11.84 -3.38 -1.23
CA GLU A 76 13.15 -3.64 -0.62
C GLU A 76 13.06 -4.40 0.71
N GLY A 77 11.87 -4.83 1.10
CA GLY A 77 11.65 -5.63 2.30
C GLY A 77 11.41 -4.80 3.56
N GLY A 78 11.20 -3.50 3.43
CA GLY A 78 10.90 -2.61 4.55
C GLY A 78 9.42 -2.43 4.81
N ARG A 79 9.11 -1.77 5.92
CA ARG A 79 7.75 -1.41 6.35
C ARG A 79 7.66 0.11 6.38
N PRO A 80 6.95 0.76 5.43
CA PRO A 80 6.82 2.21 5.46
C PRO A 80 6.23 2.72 6.78
N ASP A 81 6.84 3.76 7.35
CA ASP A 81 6.39 4.31 8.63
C ASP A 81 4.94 4.80 8.58
N GLU A 82 4.50 5.34 7.45
CA GLU A 82 3.14 5.85 7.32
C GLU A 82 2.06 4.77 7.47
N CYS A 83 2.42 3.50 7.36
CA CYS A 83 1.50 2.38 7.49
C CYS A 83 1.45 1.82 8.93
N TYR A 84 1.80 2.64 9.91
CA TYR A 84 1.87 2.23 11.32
C TYR A 84 0.61 1.56 11.85
N TYR A 85 -0.56 1.91 11.33
CA TYR A 85 -1.82 1.28 11.74
C TYR A 85 -1.77 -0.24 11.55
N CYS A 86 -1.31 -0.70 10.38
CA CYS A 86 -1.16 -2.12 10.10
C CYS A 86 -0.05 -2.75 10.95
N TRP A 87 1.08 -2.07 11.07
CA TRP A 87 2.22 -2.61 11.83
C TRP A 87 1.90 -2.76 13.31
N ASN A 88 1.18 -1.82 13.88
CA ASN A 88 0.78 -1.90 15.28
C ASN A 88 -0.11 -3.12 15.56
N ILE A 89 -0.98 -3.47 14.61
CA ILE A 89 -1.83 -4.66 14.72
C ILE A 89 -1.00 -5.93 14.55
N GLU A 90 -0.15 -5.97 13.54
CA GLU A 90 0.65 -7.18 13.24
C GLU A 90 1.70 -7.46 14.29
N ASP A 91 2.18 -6.43 15.00
CA ASP A 91 3.21 -6.57 16.03
C ASP A 91 2.65 -6.96 17.41
N LEU A 92 1.34 -7.05 17.55
CA LEU A 92 0.74 -7.61 18.76
C LEU A 92 1.11 -9.08 18.91
N GLU A 93 1.17 -9.56 20.16
CA GLU A 93 1.45 -10.96 20.42
C GLU A 93 0.38 -11.85 19.78
N GLY A 94 0.80 -12.95 19.15
CA GLY A 94 -0.07 -13.88 18.46
C GLY A 94 -0.25 -13.55 16.98
N GLU A 95 -1.19 -14.25 16.35
CA GLU A 95 -1.50 -14.06 14.93
C GLU A 95 -2.63 -13.04 14.76
N HIS A 96 -2.38 -11.99 13.99
CA HIS A 96 -3.35 -10.92 13.75
C HIS A 96 -3.47 -10.61 12.27
N ILE A 97 -4.70 -10.31 11.84
CA ILE A 97 -5.01 -9.91 10.47
C ILE A 97 -5.11 -8.38 10.44
N SER A 98 -4.28 -7.76 9.62
CA SER A 98 -4.28 -6.30 9.43
C SER A 98 -5.02 -5.89 8.16
N ASP A 99 -5.29 -4.60 8.02
CA ASP A 99 -6.01 -4.08 6.86
C ASP A 99 -5.24 -4.23 5.55
N ARG A 100 -3.89 -4.24 5.55
CA ARG A 100 -3.16 -4.51 4.31
C ARG A 100 -3.50 -5.88 3.72
N MET A 101 -3.73 -6.86 4.58
CA MET A 101 -4.13 -8.21 4.18
C MET A 101 -5.58 -8.24 3.70
N ILE A 102 -6.47 -7.58 4.45
CA ILE A 102 -7.91 -7.53 4.14
C ILE A 102 -8.17 -6.77 2.85
N HIS A 103 -7.62 -5.57 2.71
CA HIS A 103 -7.84 -4.75 1.52
C HIS A 103 -7.20 -5.35 0.27
N SER A 104 -6.01 -5.91 0.40
CA SER A 104 -5.38 -6.60 -0.72
C SER A 104 -6.20 -7.81 -1.16
N SER A 105 -6.73 -8.58 -0.20
CA SER A 105 -7.58 -9.73 -0.48
C SER A 105 -8.93 -9.34 -1.10
N SER A 106 -9.51 -8.22 -0.65
CA SER A 106 -10.82 -7.76 -1.15
C SER A 106 -10.77 -7.29 -2.61
N ASN A 107 -9.64 -6.73 -3.02
CA ASN A 107 -9.55 -6.03 -4.29
C ASN A 107 -8.80 -6.81 -5.37
N PHE A 108 -8.07 -7.85 -4.99
CA PHE A 108 -7.24 -8.61 -5.94
C PHE A 108 -7.36 -10.10 -5.71
N ALA A 109 -7.33 -10.87 -6.81
CA ALA A 109 -7.29 -12.32 -6.72
C ALA A 109 -5.96 -12.76 -6.09
N VAL A 110 -6.00 -13.82 -5.29
CA VAL A 110 -4.81 -14.34 -4.62
C VAL A 110 -3.69 -14.63 -5.63
N GLU A 111 -4.03 -15.15 -6.80
CA GLU A 111 -3.09 -15.51 -7.85
C GLU A 111 -2.37 -14.29 -8.46
N GLU A 112 -2.95 -13.11 -8.33
CA GLU A 112 -2.38 -11.88 -8.88
C GLU A 112 -1.41 -11.20 -7.91
N ILE A 113 -1.46 -11.53 -6.62
CA ILE A 113 -0.67 -10.86 -5.59
C ILE A 113 0.83 -10.99 -5.84
N GLU A 114 1.30 -12.16 -6.26
CA GLU A 114 2.73 -12.38 -6.49
C GLU A 114 3.31 -11.50 -7.60
N LYS A 115 2.45 -11.02 -8.52
CA LYS A 115 2.88 -10.13 -9.61
C LYS A 115 3.29 -8.76 -9.11
N LEU A 116 2.84 -8.37 -7.93
CA LEU A 116 3.20 -7.08 -7.33
C LEU A 116 4.71 -6.93 -7.14
N GLY A 117 5.38 -8.02 -6.80
CA GLY A 117 6.84 -8.02 -6.61
C GLY A 117 7.63 -7.70 -7.87
N ARG A 118 7.00 -7.77 -9.04
CA ARG A 118 7.61 -7.47 -10.34
C ARG A 118 7.27 -6.07 -10.83
N LEU A 119 6.40 -5.34 -10.11
CA LEU A 119 6.03 -3.99 -10.50
C LEU A 119 7.12 -3.00 -10.11
N SER A 120 7.25 -1.95 -10.91
CA SER A 120 8.14 -0.85 -10.58
C SER A 120 7.53 -0.02 -9.43
N TRP A 121 8.40 0.58 -8.62
CA TRP A 121 7.96 1.58 -7.65
C TRP A 121 7.63 2.93 -8.30
N ASN A 122 8.04 3.12 -9.54
CA ASN A 122 7.76 4.35 -10.30
C ASN A 122 6.24 4.53 -10.56
#